data_06c9363f40decee12f3d1b5de6976d5d
#
_entry.id   06c9363f40decee12f3d1b5de6976d5d
#
_cell.length_a   1.000
_cell.length_b   1.000
_cell.length_c   1.000
_cell.angle_alpha   90.00
_cell.angle_beta   90.00
_cell.angle_gamma   90.00
#
_symmetry.space_group_name_H-M   'P 1'
#
loop_
_entity.id
_entity.type
_entity.pdbx_description
1 polymer ?
#
loop_
_entity_poly.entity_id
_entity_poly.type
_entity_poly.pdbx_seq_one_letter_code
_entity_poly.pdbx_strand_id
1 'polypeptide(L)'
;YIVTLVIALVGLLSQQATAQELEAKVVVNHSKIQGTNNSVFTTLQEAITEFLNSRKWSNAQYATREKIACSFNLIVNEYSDDGRFACNLMVQASRPVYNASYNTTVFNFNDNAVDFNYIEHDKLEFSDEIIDNNLTAVLAYYAYLIIGLDMDTFAPKGGTDVLNKAENVVNNAQMIGEDGWKAFGDSKNRHALVNDYMNGAMDPYRQLLYDYHRKGLDEMAQNAERGRSNITTSLALLEKCKQDKPMSVLPQLFTES
;
A
#
# COMPACT_ATOMS: atom_id res chain seq x y z
N TYR A 1 -5.97 39.52 33.07
CA TYR A 1 -5.99 38.08 33.44
C TYR A 1 -6.92 37.27 32.56
N ILE A 2 -8.13 37.74 32.18
CA ILE A 2 -9.08 37.00 31.34
C ILE A 2 -8.57 36.89 29.90
N VAL A 3 -8.01 37.94 29.32
CA VAL A 3 -7.45 37.95 27.97
C VAL A 3 -6.23 37.03 27.84
N THR A 4 -5.38 36.98 28.88
CA THR A 4 -4.23 36.07 28.91
C THR A 4 -4.65 34.59 28.99
N LEU A 5 -5.74 34.30 29.70
CA LEU A 5 -6.30 32.95 29.81
C LEU A 5 -6.93 32.47 28.50
N VAL A 6 -7.62 33.38 27.78
CA VAL A 6 -8.22 33.08 26.47
C VAL A 6 -7.14 32.81 25.41
N ILE A 7 -6.03 33.57 25.41
CA ILE A 7 -4.92 33.32 24.46
C ILE A 7 -4.22 31.99 24.78
N ALA A 8 -4.07 31.61 26.03
CA ALA A 8 -3.53 30.31 26.44
C ALA A 8 -4.46 29.14 26.03
N LEU A 9 -5.78 29.34 26.10
CA LEU A 9 -6.76 28.33 25.73
C LEU A 9 -6.85 28.11 24.21
N VAL A 10 -6.67 29.18 23.42
CA VAL A 10 -6.61 29.09 21.94
C VAL A 10 -5.30 28.46 21.46
N GLY A 11 -4.19 28.64 22.18
CA GLY A 11 -2.92 27.98 21.88
C GLY A 11 -2.91 26.46 22.14
N LEU A 12 -3.79 25.96 23.01
CA LEU A 12 -3.92 24.53 23.33
C LEU A 12 -4.83 23.79 22.33
N LEU A 13 -5.58 24.50 21.47
CA LEU A 13 -6.49 23.90 20.49
C LEU A 13 -5.83 23.65 19.12
N SER A 14 -4.61 24.08 18.92
CA SER A 14 -3.83 23.71 17.72
C SER A 14 -3.18 22.33 17.91
N GLN A 15 -3.96 21.29 18.30
CA GLN A 15 -3.59 19.93 18.00
C GLN A 15 -3.65 19.82 16.47
N GLN A 16 -2.49 19.86 15.83
CA GLN A 16 -2.38 19.45 14.45
C GLN A 16 -2.93 18.02 14.40
N ALA A 17 -4.14 17.88 13.83
CA ALA A 17 -4.65 16.57 13.48
C ALA A 17 -3.63 15.98 12.52
N THR A 18 -2.73 15.14 13.02
CA THR A 18 -1.85 14.34 12.18
C THR A 18 -2.77 13.47 11.34
N ALA A 19 -2.88 13.79 10.07
CA ALA A 19 -3.65 12.96 9.16
C ALA A 19 -2.96 11.59 9.06
N GLN A 20 -3.74 10.51 9.08
CA GLN A 20 -3.26 9.20 8.71
C GLN A 20 -2.78 9.24 7.27
N GLU A 21 -1.82 8.38 6.94
CA GLU A 21 -1.13 8.40 5.65
C GLU A 21 -2.04 8.00 4.48
N LEU A 22 -2.99 7.08 4.71
CA LEU A 22 -3.83 6.52 3.67
C LEU A 22 -5.20 7.20 3.57
N GLU A 23 -5.71 7.30 2.35
CA GLU A 23 -7.12 7.51 1.99
C GLU A 23 -7.60 6.29 1.21
N ALA A 24 -7.84 5.20 1.95
CA ALA A 24 -8.20 3.91 1.38
C ALA A 24 -9.71 3.82 1.09
N LYS A 25 -10.05 3.48 -0.15
CA LYS A 25 -11.40 3.08 -0.56
C LYS A 25 -11.47 1.56 -0.60
N VAL A 26 -12.38 0.98 0.17
CA VAL A 26 -12.54 -0.47 0.29
C VAL A 26 -13.86 -0.90 -0.34
N VAL A 27 -13.80 -1.96 -1.14
CA VAL A 27 -14.99 -2.62 -1.70
C VAL A 27 -14.88 -4.11 -1.43
N VAL A 28 -15.91 -4.71 -0.83
CA VAL A 28 -16.05 -6.16 -0.67
C VAL A 28 -17.06 -6.65 -1.70
N ASN A 29 -16.55 -7.23 -2.78
CA ASN A 29 -17.37 -7.78 -3.86
C ASN A 29 -17.70 -9.24 -3.57
N HIS A 30 -18.96 -9.50 -3.21
CA HIS A 30 -19.49 -10.83 -2.91
C HIS A 30 -20.52 -11.33 -3.94
N SER A 31 -20.46 -10.81 -5.17
CA SER A 31 -21.45 -11.15 -6.22
C SER A 31 -21.50 -12.64 -6.60
N LYS A 32 -20.45 -13.40 -6.27
CA LYS A 32 -20.38 -14.84 -6.49
C LYS A 32 -21.07 -15.65 -5.38
N ILE A 33 -21.34 -15.05 -4.22
CA ILE A 33 -21.91 -15.73 -3.05
C ILE A 33 -23.42 -15.59 -3.08
N GLN A 34 -24.13 -16.72 -2.94
CA GLN A 34 -25.59 -16.77 -2.94
C GLN A 34 -26.10 -17.37 -1.63
N GLY A 35 -27.29 -16.92 -1.20
CA GLY A 35 -28.01 -17.52 -0.08
C GLY A 35 -27.50 -17.13 1.32
N THR A 36 -26.54 -16.20 1.43
CA THR A 36 -25.96 -15.75 2.70
C THR A 36 -26.50 -14.37 3.09
N ASN A 37 -26.56 -14.10 4.40
CA ASN A 37 -26.83 -12.78 4.91
C ASN A 37 -25.72 -11.80 4.49
N ASN A 38 -26.09 -10.74 3.79
CA ASN A 38 -25.14 -9.77 3.27
C ASN A 38 -24.53 -8.86 4.36
N SER A 39 -25.02 -8.91 5.61
CA SER A 39 -24.51 -8.05 6.69
C SER A 39 -23.02 -8.29 6.99
N VAL A 40 -22.56 -9.54 6.95
CA VAL A 40 -21.17 -9.90 7.19
C VAL A 40 -20.20 -9.24 6.21
N PHE A 41 -20.59 -9.11 4.92
CA PHE A 41 -19.74 -8.44 3.92
C PHE A 41 -19.72 -6.91 4.10
N THR A 42 -20.84 -6.33 4.54
CA THR A 42 -20.93 -4.90 4.86
C THR A 42 -20.06 -4.56 6.07
N THR A 43 -20.20 -5.33 7.16
CA THR A 43 -19.39 -5.11 8.38
C THR A 43 -17.91 -5.38 8.14
N LEU A 44 -17.56 -6.37 7.31
CA LEU A 44 -16.17 -6.61 6.89
C LEU A 44 -15.61 -5.40 6.11
N GLN A 45 -16.37 -4.84 5.17
CA GLN A 45 -15.95 -3.65 4.42
C GLN A 45 -15.72 -2.44 5.34
N GLU A 46 -16.62 -2.22 6.30
CA GLU A 46 -16.49 -1.14 7.28
C GLU A 46 -15.26 -1.35 8.18
N ALA A 47 -15.07 -2.58 8.69
CA ALA A 47 -13.92 -2.92 9.53
C ALA A 47 -12.58 -2.72 8.79
N ILE A 48 -12.46 -3.18 7.54
CA ILE A 48 -11.25 -2.96 6.73
C ILE A 48 -11.04 -1.47 6.46
N THR A 49 -12.09 -0.73 6.15
CA THR A 49 -12.01 0.73 5.89
C THR A 49 -11.52 1.47 7.13
N GLU A 50 -12.07 1.16 8.30
CA GLU A 50 -11.62 1.72 9.58
C GLU A 50 -10.17 1.36 9.87
N PHE A 51 -9.81 0.08 9.75
CA PHE A 51 -8.47 -0.42 10.01
C PHE A 51 -7.40 0.32 9.18
N LEU A 52 -7.63 0.51 7.89
CA LEU A 52 -6.67 1.16 6.99
C LEU A 52 -6.58 2.67 7.23
N ASN A 53 -7.70 3.34 7.49
CA ASN A 53 -7.78 4.80 7.54
C ASN A 53 -7.63 5.40 8.95
N SER A 54 -7.78 4.61 10.02
CA SER A 54 -7.68 5.12 11.39
C SER A 54 -6.30 4.91 12.03
N ARG A 55 -5.49 3.99 11.48
CA ARG A 55 -4.18 3.66 12.02
C ARG A 55 -3.09 4.58 11.48
N LYS A 56 -2.13 4.93 12.34
CA LYS A 56 -0.87 5.56 11.94
C LYS A 56 0.14 4.46 11.58
N TRP A 57 0.58 4.44 10.33
CA TRP A 57 1.44 3.40 9.78
C TRP A 57 2.94 3.72 9.87
N SER A 58 3.29 5.01 9.85
CA SER A 58 4.67 5.47 9.88
C SER A 58 4.88 6.62 10.86
N ASN A 59 6.13 7.07 11.02
CA ASN A 59 6.46 8.26 11.80
C ASN A 59 6.37 9.55 10.97
N ALA A 60 6.07 9.46 9.68
CA ALA A 60 5.90 10.61 8.82
C ALA A 60 4.64 11.41 9.19
N GLN A 61 4.66 12.70 8.89
CA GLN A 61 3.52 13.59 9.07
C GLN A 61 2.95 13.93 7.69
N TYR A 62 1.69 13.58 7.49
CA TYR A 62 0.96 13.88 6.28
C TYR A 62 -0.07 14.98 6.56
N ALA A 63 -0.14 16.00 5.71
CA ALA A 63 -1.29 16.90 5.70
C ALA A 63 -2.49 16.18 5.08
N THR A 64 -3.71 16.64 5.36
CA THR A 64 -4.94 16.00 4.85
C THR A 64 -4.96 15.84 3.33
N ARG A 65 -4.37 16.81 2.60
CA ARG A 65 -4.26 16.79 1.13
C ARG A 65 -3.11 15.93 0.58
N GLU A 66 -2.26 15.41 1.46
CA GLU A 66 -1.09 14.59 1.11
C GLU A 66 -1.35 13.10 1.33
N LYS A 67 -2.56 12.74 1.80
CA LYS A 67 -2.95 11.35 1.95
C LYS A 67 -2.82 10.60 0.64
N ILE A 68 -2.33 9.37 0.75
CA ILE A 68 -2.13 8.49 -0.40
C ILE A 68 -3.47 7.89 -0.79
N ALA A 69 -3.97 8.26 -1.96
CA ALA A 69 -5.19 7.69 -2.52
C ALA A 69 -4.95 6.24 -2.94
N CYS A 70 -5.66 5.32 -2.32
CA CYS A 70 -5.54 3.90 -2.65
C CYS A 70 -6.90 3.20 -2.61
N SER A 71 -7.00 2.06 -3.30
CA SER A 71 -8.19 1.22 -3.33
C SER A 71 -7.85 -0.23 -3.02
N PHE A 72 -8.74 -0.87 -2.25
CA PHE A 72 -8.69 -2.28 -1.89
C PHE A 72 -10.00 -2.92 -2.33
N ASN A 73 -9.97 -3.71 -3.38
CA ASN A 73 -11.14 -4.43 -3.86
C ASN A 73 -10.99 -5.92 -3.54
N LEU A 74 -11.68 -6.36 -2.49
CA LEU A 74 -11.71 -7.74 -2.01
C LEU A 74 -12.81 -8.50 -2.76
N ILE A 75 -12.42 -9.45 -3.59
CA ILE A 75 -13.33 -10.30 -4.36
C ILE A 75 -13.49 -11.61 -3.62
N VAL A 76 -14.66 -11.82 -3.03
CA VAL A 76 -14.98 -13.05 -2.29
C VAL A 76 -15.33 -14.14 -3.31
N ASN A 77 -14.47 -15.16 -3.39
CA ASN A 77 -14.68 -16.31 -4.25
C ASN A 77 -15.49 -17.39 -3.55
N GLU A 78 -15.19 -17.65 -2.26
CA GLU A 78 -15.88 -18.61 -1.42
C GLU A 78 -16.08 -18.02 -0.01
N TYR A 79 -17.19 -18.35 0.60
CA TYR A 79 -17.53 -18.03 1.99
C TYR A 79 -18.27 -19.20 2.61
N SER A 80 -17.94 -19.53 3.86
CA SER A 80 -18.63 -20.56 4.64
C SER A 80 -19.16 -19.99 5.95
N ASP A 81 -20.25 -20.57 6.46
CA ASP A 81 -20.98 -20.08 7.64
C ASP A 81 -20.15 -20.11 8.94
N ASP A 82 -19.00 -20.81 8.94
CA ASP A 82 -18.01 -20.78 10.02
C ASP A 82 -17.09 -19.56 9.98
N GLY A 83 -17.34 -18.63 9.06
CA GLY A 83 -16.60 -17.38 8.93
C GLY A 83 -15.32 -17.45 8.08
N ARG A 84 -15.11 -18.54 7.31
CA ARG A 84 -13.96 -18.64 6.40
C ARG A 84 -14.25 -17.95 5.08
N PHE A 85 -13.29 -17.15 4.62
CA PHE A 85 -13.27 -16.44 3.34
C PHE A 85 -12.11 -16.94 2.49
N ALA A 86 -12.36 -17.22 1.21
CA ALA A 86 -11.34 -17.38 0.18
C ALA A 86 -11.50 -16.26 -0.84
N CYS A 87 -10.48 -15.40 -0.98
CA CYS A 87 -10.58 -14.14 -1.70
C CYS A 87 -9.40 -13.87 -2.63
N ASN A 88 -9.64 -13.00 -3.61
CA ASN A 88 -8.60 -12.25 -4.29
C ASN A 88 -8.66 -10.79 -3.82
N LEU A 89 -7.52 -10.12 -3.74
CA LEU A 89 -7.44 -8.71 -3.37
C LEU A 89 -6.74 -7.92 -4.46
N MET A 90 -7.46 -7.00 -5.08
CA MET A 90 -6.88 -6.01 -6.00
C MET A 90 -6.52 -4.76 -5.20
N VAL A 91 -5.25 -4.38 -5.24
CA VAL A 91 -4.70 -3.22 -4.53
C VAL A 91 -4.14 -2.25 -5.55
N GLN A 92 -4.59 -0.99 -5.47
CA GLN A 92 -4.08 0.09 -6.32
C GLN A 92 -3.76 1.31 -5.47
N ALA A 93 -2.66 1.99 -5.77
CA ALA A 93 -2.31 3.27 -5.19
C ALA A 93 -1.89 4.26 -6.26
N SER A 94 -2.25 5.53 -6.06
CA SER A 94 -1.92 6.62 -6.97
C SER A 94 -1.48 7.85 -6.20
N ARG A 95 -0.69 8.70 -6.86
CA ARG A 95 -0.29 10.00 -6.33
C ARG A 95 -0.63 11.13 -7.31
N PRO A 96 -0.93 12.34 -6.83
CA PRO A 96 -1.07 13.50 -7.69
C PRO A 96 0.28 13.87 -8.31
N VAL A 97 0.26 14.29 -9.58
CA VAL A 97 1.41 14.88 -10.24
C VAL A 97 1.46 16.38 -9.91
N TYR A 98 2.65 16.89 -9.56
CA TYR A 98 2.81 18.28 -9.15
C TYR A 98 2.28 19.27 -10.19
N ASN A 99 1.41 20.18 -9.74
CA ASN A 99 0.78 21.23 -10.56
C ASN A 99 0.09 20.71 -11.83
N ALA A 100 -0.48 19.50 -11.76
CA ALA A 100 -1.27 18.90 -12.82
C ALA A 100 -2.66 18.50 -12.29
N SER A 101 -3.60 18.22 -13.18
CA SER A 101 -4.97 17.82 -12.84
C SER A 101 -5.19 16.31 -12.82
N TYR A 102 -4.13 15.52 -12.93
CA TYR A 102 -4.20 14.06 -13.00
C TYR A 102 -3.31 13.39 -11.95
N ASN A 103 -3.65 12.15 -11.64
CA ASN A 103 -2.85 11.27 -10.79
C ASN A 103 -2.09 10.28 -11.66
N THR A 104 -0.95 9.80 -11.16
CA THR A 104 -0.21 8.67 -11.72
C THR A 104 -0.30 7.47 -10.80
N THR A 105 -0.42 6.27 -11.37
CA THR A 105 -0.40 5.03 -10.61
C THR A 105 1.01 4.80 -10.07
N VAL A 106 1.11 4.44 -8.79
CA VAL A 106 2.37 4.07 -8.12
C VAL A 106 2.44 2.56 -7.93
N PHE A 107 1.28 1.93 -7.71
CA PHE A 107 1.17 0.50 -7.46
C PHE A 107 -0.16 -0.04 -7.97
N ASN A 108 -0.12 -1.21 -8.64
CA ASN A 108 -1.30 -1.94 -9.07
C ASN A 108 -0.99 -3.43 -9.03
N PHE A 109 -1.70 -4.18 -8.18
CA PHE A 109 -1.40 -5.59 -7.95
C PHE A 109 -2.66 -6.40 -7.65
N ASN A 110 -2.72 -7.63 -8.14
CA ASN A 110 -3.76 -8.59 -7.84
C ASN A 110 -3.17 -9.76 -7.06
N ASP A 111 -3.55 -9.87 -5.79
CA ASP A 111 -3.18 -10.94 -4.88
C ASP A 111 -4.27 -12.01 -4.88
N ASN A 112 -3.93 -13.20 -5.32
CA ASN A 112 -4.87 -14.32 -5.46
C ASN A 112 -4.90 -15.26 -4.24
N ALA A 113 -4.11 -14.98 -3.20
CA ALA A 113 -3.95 -15.85 -2.04
C ALA A 113 -4.33 -15.11 -0.74
N VAL A 114 -5.60 -14.72 -0.63
CA VAL A 114 -6.12 -13.96 0.52
C VAL A 114 -7.25 -14.76 1.19
N ASP A 115 -6.84 -15.79 1.94
CA ASP A 115 -7.75 -16.62 2.73
C ASP A 115 -7.68 -16.20 4.20
N PHE A 116 -8.83 -16.04 4.86
CA PHE A 116 -8.88 -15.61 6.25
C PHE A 116 -10.18 -16.04 6.92
N ASN A 117 -10.20 -15.91 8.25
CA ASN A 117 -11.42 -16.03 9.05
C ASN A 117 -11.85 -14.66 9.54
N TYR A 118 -13.15 -14.37 9.45
CA TYR A 118 -13.77 -13.17 9.99
C TYR A 118 -15.18 -13.50 10.47
N ILE A 119 -15.51 -13.07 11.68
CA ILE A 119 -16.84 -13.15 12.24
C ILE A 119 -17.43 -11.74 12.28
N GLU A 120 -18.72 -11.64 11.99
CA GLU A 120 -19.43 -10.35 11.94
C GLU A 120 -19.20 -9.53 13.22
N HIS A 121 -18.79 -8.28 13.06
CA HIS A 121 -18.41 -7.33 14.12
C HIS A 121 -17.06 -7.59 14.82
N ASP A 122 -16.24 -8.51 14.35
CA ASP A 122 -14.88 -8.64 14.86
C ASP A 122 -14.07 -7.36 14.63
N LYS A 123 -13.31 -6.96 15.65
CA LYS A 123 -12.36 -5.86 15.53
C LYS A 123 -11.08 -6.34 14.88
N LEU A 124 -10.61 -5.60 13.88
CA LEU A 124 -9.34 -5.87 13.24
C LEU A 124 -8.21 -5.24 14.08
N GLU A 125 -7.48 -6.09 14.80
CA GLU A 125 -6.31 -5.67 15.59
C GLU A 125 -5.04 -6.19 14.91
N PHE A 126 -3.97 -5.42 15.00
CA PHE A 126 -2.68 -5.77 14.39
C PHE A 126 -1.52 -5.26 15.26
N SER A 127 -0.52 -6.10 15.44
CA SER A 127 0.77 -5.78 16.04
C SER A 127 1.89 -6.16 15.07
N ASP A 128 2.92 -5.32 14.94
CA ASP A 128 4.12 -5.64 14.15
C ASP A 128 4.91 -6.82 14.72
N GLU A 129 4.74 -7.13 16.01
CA GLU A 129 5.51 -8.14 16.73
C GLU A 129 4.85 -9.53 16.68
N ILE A 130 3.51 -9.58 16.73
CA ILE A 130 2.73 -10.82 16.78
C ILE A 130 1.70 -10.81 15.65
N ILE A 131 1.85 -11.72 14.71
CA ILE A 131 0.95 -11.86 13.57
C ILE A 131 0.20 -13.18 13.71
N ASP A 132 -1.05 -13.09 14.09
CA ASP A 132 -1.96 -14.21 14.36
C ASP A 132 -3.20 -14.24 13.45
N ASN A 133 -3.44 -13.16 12.70
CA ASN A 133 -4.59 -13.03 11.81
C ASN A 133 -4.14 -12.69 10.39
N ASN A 134 -4.53 -13.52 9.42
CA ASN A 134 -4.10 -13.35 8.02
C ASN A 134 -4.68 -12.11 7.37
N LEU A 135 -5.94 -11.74 7.64
CA LEU A 135 -6.56 -10.54 7.07
C LEU A 135 -5.79 -9.29 7.47
N THR A 136 -5.55 -9.09 8.77
CA THR A 136 -4.84 -7.91 9.27
C THR A 136 -3.38 -7.89 8.82
N ALA A 137 -2.72 -9.05 8.70
CA ALA A 137 -1.39 -9.17 8.13
C ALA A 137 -1.33 -8.70 6.67
N VAL A 138 -2.28 -9.15 5.83
CA VAL A 138 -2.38 -8.75 4.41
C VAL A 138 -2.62 -7.25 4.28
N LEU A 139 -3.56 -6.71 5.06
CA LEU A 139 -3.87 -5.28 5.02
C LEU A 139 -2.68 -4.42 5.48
N ALA A 140 -2.01 -4.81 6.56
CA ALA A 140 -0.83 -4.10 7.06
C ALA A 140 0.34 -4.17 6.08
N TYR A 141 0.57 -5.34 5.47
CA TYR A 141 1.58 -5.52 4.43
C TYR A 141 1.39 -4.53 3.28
N TYR A 142 0.17 -4.46 2.71
CA TYR A 142 -0.10 -3.54 1.60
C TYR A 142 -0.09 -2.07 2.04
N ALA A 143 -0.52 -1.74 3.25
CA ALA A 143 -0.41 -0.40 3.79
C ALA A 143 1.06 0.06 3.84
N TYR A 144 1.95 -0.76 4.41
CA TYR A 144 3.38 -0.47 4.45
C TYR A 144 4.01 -0.41 3.05
N LEU A 145 3.65 -1.34 2.17
CA LEU A 145 4.15 -1.36 0.80
C LEU A 145 3.79 -0.08 0.05
N ILE A 146 2.51 0.32 0.06
CA ILE A 146 2.02 1.53 -0.61
C ILE A 146 2.73 2.77 -0.08
N ILE A 147 2.83 2.93 1.24
CA ILE A 147 3.47 4.10 1.86
C ILE A 147 4.96 4.14 1.52
N GLY A 148 5.64 2.99 1.58
CA GLY A 148 7.05 2.92 1.23
C GLY A 148 7.33 3.26 -0.22
N LEU A 149 6.48 2.78 -1.15
CA LEU A 149 6.59 3.11 -2.58
C LEU A 149 6.27 4.58 -2.86
N ASP A 150 5.25 5.14 -2.21
CA ASP A 150 4.96 6.57 -2.33
C ASP A 150 6.17 7.41 -1.90
N MET A 151 6.79 7.10 -0.77
CA MET A 151 8.01 7.77 -0.29
C MET A 151 9.18 7.63 -1.29
N ASP A 152 9.33 6.49 -1.95
CA ASP A 152 10.35 6.28 -2.99
C ASP A 152 10.11 7.16 -4.21
N THR A 153 8.88 7.59 -4.49
CA THR A 153 8.61 8.55 -5.57
C THR A 153 9.07 9.97 -5.25
N PHE A 154 9.29 10.32 -3.98
CA PHE A 154 9.73 11.66 -3.54
C PHE A 154 11.22 11.75 -3.24
N ALA A 155 11.85 10.66 -2.81
CA ALA A 155 13.28 10.60 -2.49
C ALA A 155 13.88 9.24 -2.84
N PRO A 156 15.13 9.16 -3.33
CA PRO A 156 15.79 7.89 -3.61
C PRO A 156 15.81 6.99 -2.38
N LYS A 157 15.15 5.82 -2.47
CA LYS A 157 14.99 4.88 -1.35
C LYS A 157 14.37 5.49 -0.09
N GLY A 158 13.54 6.53 -0.24
CA GLY A 158 12.91 7.24 0.87
C GLY A 158 11.99 6.37 1.73
N GLY A 159 11.41 5.32 1.14
CA GLY A 159 10.52 4.39 1.80
C GLY A 159 11.18 3.20 2.50
N THR A 160 12.52 3.14 2.58
CA THR A 160 13.22 1.95 3.10
C THR A 160 12.75 1.51 4.49
N ASP A 161 12.58 2.43 5.43
CA ASP A 161 12.16 2.09 6.79
C ASP A 161 10.75 1.48 6.83
N VAL A 162 9.86 1.94 5.97
CA VAL A 162 8.48 1.44 5.89
C VAL A 162 8.44 0.11 5.11
N LEU A 163 9.24 -0.04 4.07
CA LEU A 163 9.37 -1.31 3.34
C LEU A 163 9.98 -2.41 4.21
N ASN A 164 10.90 -2.08 5.11
CA ASN A 164 11.39 -3.01 6.13
C ASN A 164 10.27 -3.54 7.03
N LYS A 165 9.26 -2.71 7.35
CA LYS A 165 8.08 -3.17 8.09
C LYS A 165 7.25 -4.15 7.26
N ALA A 166 7.05 -3.89 5.95
CA ALA A 166 6.39 -4.84 5.06
C ALA A 166 7.14 -6.19 5.00
N GLU A 167 8.46 -6.17 4.93
CA GLU A 167 9.30 -7.38 4.99
C GLU A 167 9.17 -8.11 6.32
N ASN A 168 9.13 -7.39 7.45
CA ASN A 168 8.91 -7.98 8.78
C ASN A 168 7.53 -8.65 8.88
N VAL A 169 6.48 -8.03 8.31
CA VAL A 169 5.16 -8.68 8.23
C VAL A 169 5.26 -10.02 7.50
N VAL A 170 5.90 -10.05 6.33
CA VAL A 170 6.08 -11.29 5.56
C VAL A 170 6.84 -12.35 6.37
N ASN A 171 7.93 -11.97 7.03
CA ASN A 171 8.74 -12.90 7.81
C ASN A 171 7.95 -13.49 8.99
N ASN A 172 7.18 -12.68 9.70
CA ASN A 172 6.38 -13.11 10.84
C ASN A 172 5.13 -13.88 10.42
N ALA A 173 4.50 -13.52 9.29
CA ALA A 173 3.28 -14.16 8.78
C ALA A 173 3.53 -15.57 8.18
N GLN A 174 4.77 -15.97 7.93
CA GLN A 174 5.07 -17.33 7.45
C GLN A 174 4.55 -18.41 8.39
N MET A 175 4.47 -18.14 9.69
CA MET A 175 3.94 -19.06 10.69
C MET A 175 2.43 -19.30 10.58
N ILE A 176 1.68 -18.41 9.92
CA ILE A 176 0.26 -18.60 9.63
C ILE A 176 0.05 -19.77 8.65
N GLY A 177 1.02 -20.03 7.77
CA GLY A 177 1.02 -21.18 6.85
C GLY A 177 0.29 -20.91 5.51
N GLU A 178 -0.26 -19.72 5.30
CA GLU A 178 -0.97 -19.36 4.06
C GLU A 178 0.00 -19.13 2.88
N ASP A 179 -0.45 -19.48 1.67
CA ASP A 179 0.42 -19.56 0.48
C ASP A 179 1.06 -18.23 0.07
N GLY A 180 0.37 -17.11 0.25
CA GLY A 180 0.88 -15.81 -0.14
C GLY A 180 2.15 -15.35 0.60
N TRP A 181 2.52 -15.99 1.72
CA TRP A 181 3.68 -15.66 2.53
C TRP A 181 4.90 -16.55 2.26
N LYS A 182 4.74 -17.66 1.56
CA LYS A 182 5.79 -18.68 1.38
C LYS A 182 6.92 -18.21 0.46
N ALA A 183 8.16 -18.41 0.90
CA ALA A 183 9.38 -18.00 0.19
C ALA A 183 9.55 -18.65 -1.20
N PHE A 184 9.04 -19.88 -1.39
CA PHE A 184 9.25 -20.70 -2.60
C PHE A 184 7.94 -21.08 -3.28
N GLY A 185 6.87 -20.33 -3.06
CA GLY A 185 5.56 -20.60 -3.65
C GLY A 185 5.47 -20.05 -5.08
N ASP A 186 4.92 -18.86 -5.22
CA ASP A 186 4.74 -18.16 -6.50
C ASP A 186 5.72 -16.98 -6.59
N SER A 187 6.25 -16.73 -7.79
CA SER A 187 7.08 -15.55 -8.08
C SER A 187 6.32 -14.22 -7.97
N LYS A 188 5.00 -14.28 -7.88
CA LYS A 188 4.08 -13.14 -7.77
C LYS A 188 3.39 -13.04 -6.40
N ASN A 189 3.89 -13.72 -5.37
CA ASN A 189 3.33 -13.60 -4.03
C ASN A 189 3.92 -12.44 -3.23
N ARG A 190 3.37 -12.16 -2.04
CA ARG A 190 3.79 -11.07 -1.15
C ARG A 190 5.26 -11.17 -0.74
N HIS A 191 5.76 -12.40 -0.48
CA HIS A 191 7.16 -12.63 -0.15
C HIS A 191 8.08 -12.23 -1.30
N ALA A 192 7.82 -12.72 -2.52
CA ALA A 192 8.64 -12.41 -3.69
C ALA A 192 8.65 -10.91 -3.98
N LEU A 193 7.49 -10.26 -3.87
CA LEU A 193 7.31 -8.84 -4.16
C LEU A 193 8.14 -7.95 -3.24
N VAL A 194 8.02 -8.08 -1.91
CA VAL A 194 8.80 -7.25 -0.99
C VAL A 194 10.29 -7.58 -1.03
N ASN A 195 10.64 -8.86 -1.17
CA ASN A 195 12.02 -9.27 -1.31
C ASN A 195 12.68 -8.66 -2.56
N ASP A 196 11.93 -8.52 -3.65
CA ASP A 196 12.43 -7.82 -4.84
C ASP A 196 12.66 -6.34 -4.57
N TYR A 197 11.72 -5.63 -3.94
CA TYR A 197 11.90 -4.22 -3.56
C TYR A 197 13.09 -3.98 -2.64
N MET A 198 13.40 -4.92 -1.75
CA MET A 198 14.50 -4.80 -0.78
C MET A 198 15.83 -5.35 -1.30
N ASN A 199 15.84 -6.03 -2.46
CA ASN A 199 17.04 -6.59 -3.05
C ASN A 199 17.92 -5.51 -3.69
N GLY A 200 19.21 -5.48 -3.34
CA GLY A 200 20.16 -4.51 -3.91
C GLY A 200 20.30 -4.57 -5.44
N ALA A 201 20.07 -5.73 -6.08
CA ALA A 201 20.04 -5.83 -7.54
C ALA A 201 18.85 -5.06 -8.16
N MET A 202 17.80 -4.78 -7.36
CA MET A 202 16.63 -4.00 -7.77
C MET A 202 16.66 -2.54 -7.30
N ASP A 203 17.81 -2.07 -6.78
CA ASP A 203 18.01 -0.65 -6.49
C ASP A 203 17.73 0.28 -7.69
N PRO A 204 18.06 -0.12 -8.94
CA PRO A 204 17.68 0.66 -10.12
C PRO A 204 16.16 0.85 -10.26
N TYR A 205 15.32 -0.09 -9.79
CA TYR A 205 13.88 0.04 -9.82
C TYR A 205 13.39 1.14 -8.85
N ARG A 206 13.92 1.17 -7.63
CA ARG A 206 13.59 2.22 -6.67
C ARG A 206 14.10 3.59 -7.11
N GLN A 207 15.24 3.64 -7.79
CA GLN A 207 15.73 4.86 -8.44
C GLN A 207 14.82 5.29 -9.60
N LEU A 208 14.30 4.34 -10.39
CA LEU A 208 13.32 4.61 -11.44
C LEU A 208 12.07 5.30 -10.88
N LEU A 209 11.50 4.82 -9.77
CA LEU A 209 10.32 5.42 -9.15
C LEU A 209 10.54 6.91 -8.85
N TYR A 210 11.70 7.26 -8.27
CA TYR A 210 12.06 8.65 -8.00
C TYR A 210 12.27 9.46 -9.28
N ASP A 211 13.06 8.96 -10.21
CA ASP A 211 13.43 9.71 -11.43
C ASP A 211 12.22 9.92 -12.33
N TYR A 212 11.37 8.88 -12.49
CA TYR A 212 10.16 8.95 -13.30
C TYR A 212 9.13 9.93 -12.72
N HIS A 213 8.83 9.83 -11.42
CA HIS A 213 7.80 10.65 -10.80
C HIS A 213 8.32 12.04 -10.47
N ARG A 214 9.39 12.15 -9.66
CA ARG A 214 9.83 13.45 -9.14
C ARG A 214 10.56 14.29 -10.15
N LYS A 215 11.54 13.69 -10.88
CA LYS A 215 12.32 14.41 -11.87
C LYS A 215 11.67 14.43 -13.25
N GLY A 216 10.77 13.47 -13.53
CA GLY A 216 10.04 13.34 -14.77
C GLY A 216 8.70 14.06 -14.72
N LEU A 217 7.68 13.41 -14.19
CA LEU A 217 6.29 13.90 -14.22
C LEU A 217 6.11 15.23 -13.49
N ASP A 218 6.65 15.37 -12.28
CA ASP A 218 6.52 16.61 -11.49
C ASP A 218 7.26 17.78 -12.12
N GLU A 219 8.33 17.53 -12.87
CA GLU A 219 9.10 18.57 -13.58
C GLU A 219 8.37 19.16 -14.79
N MET A 220 7.44 18.38 -15.38
CA MET A 220 6.74 18.79 -16.61
C MET A 220 5.96 20.09 -16.44
N ALA A 221 5.50 20.42 -15.24
CA ALA A 221 4.80 21.66 -14.95
C ALA A 221 5.70 22.91 -15.12
N GLN A 222 7.02 22.76 -14.90
CA GLN A 222 7.99 23.83 -15.02
C GLN A 222 8.72 23.81 -16.36
N ASN A 223 9.10 22.61 -16.83
CA ASN A 223 9.81 22.39 -18.07
C ASN A 223 9.44 21.03 -18.68
N ALA A 224 8.51 21.05 -19.62
CA ALA A 224 7.98 19.84 -20.26
C ALA A 224 9.05 19.06 -21.06
N GLU A 225 10.02 19.76 -21.67
CA GLU A 225 11.09 19.11 -22.42
C GLU A 225 12.04 18.37 -21.49
N ARG A 226 12.47 19.01 -20.40
CA ARG A 226 13.32 18.39 -19.38
C ARG A 226 12.60 17.21 -18.70
N GLY A 227 11.31 17.36 -18.37
CA GLY A 227 10.52 16.29 -17.79
C GLY A 227 10.45 15.06 -18.70
N ARG A 228 10.17 15.25 -20.00
CA ARG A 228 10.16 14.14 -20.99
C ARG A 228 11.53 13.48 -21.13
N SER A 229 12.60 14.27 -21.19
CA SER A 229 13.98 13.74 -21.26
C SER A 229 14.30 12.88 -20.04
N ASN A 230 13.94 13.35 -18.84
CA ASN A 230 14.16 12.60 -17.59
C ASN A 230 13.35 11.30 -17.54
N ILE A 231 12.08 11.33 -18.00
CA ILE A 231 11.25 10.10 -18.12
C ILE A 231 11.95 9.11 -19.05
N THR A 232 12.34 9.54 -20.26
CA THR A 232 13.01 8.66 -21.23
C THR A 232 14.28 8.04 -20.65
N THR A 233 15.08 8.83 -19.96
CA THR A 233 16.33 8.35 -19.32
C THR A 233 16.03 7.37 -18.19
N SER A 234 15.00 7.64 -17.37
CA SER A 234 14.65 6.76 -16.24
C SER A 234 14.19 5.38 -16.70
N LEU A 235 13.49 5.28 -17.83
CA LEU A 235 13.00 3.99 -18.36
C LEU A 235 14.13 3.02 -18.72
N ALA A 236 15.36 3.49 -18.99
CA ALA A 236 16.52 2.63 -19.19
C ALA A 236 16.86 1.79 -17.94
N LEU A 237 16.43 2.24 -16.75
CA LEU A 237 16.59 1.48 -15.50
C LEU A 237 15.77 0.19 -15.47
N LEU A 238 14.66 0.11 -16.22
CA LEU A 238 13.87 -1.13 -16.35
C LEU A 238 14.66 -2.22 -17.07
N GLU A 239 15.42 -1.86 -18.11
CA GLU A 239 16.29 -2.81 -18.80
C GLU A 239 17.35 -3.36 -17.87
N LYS A 240 17.98 -2.49 -17.07
CA LYS A 240 18.95 -2.90 -16.06
C LYS A 240 18.33 -3.85 -15.03
N CYS A 241 17.13 -3.58 -14.53
CA CYS A 241 16.43 -4.48 -13.62
C CYS A 241 16.21 -5.88 -14.23
N LYS A 242 15.81 -5.95 -15.51
CA LYS A 242 15.63 -7.22 -16.23
C LYS A 242 16.94 -7.99 -16.43
N GLN A 243 18.05 -7.28 -16.60
CA GLN A 243 19.38 -7.92 -16.71
C GLN A 243 19.87 -8.44 -15.36
N ASP A 244 19.75 -7.64 -14.29
CA ASP A 244 20.26 -7.97 -12.97
C ASP A 244 19.40 -9.02 -12.24
N LYS A 245 18.06 -9.01 -12.46
CA LYS A 245 17.11 -9.97 -11.87
C LYS A 245 15.97 -10.33 -12.85
N PRO A 246 16.24 -11.22 -13.84
CA PRO A 246 15.30 -11.54 -14.93
C PRO A 246 13.94 -12.09 -14.45
N MET A 247 13.91 -12.73 -13.28
CA MET A 247 12.70 -13.35 -12.72
C MET A 247 11.87 -12.38 -11.87
N SER A 248 12.33 -11.15 -11.66
CA SER A 248 11.57 -10.14 -10.91
C SER A 248 10.33 -9.70 -11.67
N VAL A 249 9.23 -9.59 -10.96
CA VAL A 249 7.95 -9.08 -11.51
C VAL A 249 7.89 -7.55 -11.53
N LEU A 250 8.78 -6.84 -10.83
CA LEU A 250 8.70 -5.39 -10.67
C LEU A 250 8.72 -4.63 -12.01
N PRO A 251 9.57 -4.97 -13.01
CA PRO A 251 9.53 -4.31 -14.30
C PRO A 251 8.19 -4.49 -15.04
N GLN A 252 7.54 -5.65 -14.88
CA GLN A 252 6.21 -5.89 -15.45
C GLN A 252 5.16 -5.05 -14.72
N LEU A 253 5.17 -5.03 -13.39
CA LEU A 253 4.23 -4.23 -12.59
C LEU A 253 4.30 -2.75 -12.95
N PHE A 254 5.51 -2.20 -13.19
CA PHE A 254 5.65 -0.81 -13.62
C PHE A 254 4.99 -0.52 -14.97
N THR A 255 5.05 -1.46 -15.91
CA THR A 255 4.49 -1.27 -17.25
C THR A 255 2.99 -1.54 -17.33
N GLU A 256 2.43 -2.24 -16.32
CA GLU A 256 1.00 -2.56 -16.20
C GLU A 256 0.26 -1.57 -15.27
N SER A 257 0.98 -0.66 -14.62
CA SER A 257 0.45 0.39 -13.73
C SER A 257 0.24 1.75 -14.44
#